data_98d13b42c8671010815987189caf4d0c
#
_entry.id   98d13b42c8671010815987189caf4d0c
#
_cell.length_a   1.000
_cell.length_b   1.000
_cell.length_c   1.000
_cell.angle_alpha   90.00
_cell.angle_beta   90.00
_cell.angle_gamma   90.00
#
_symmetry.space_group_name_H-M   'P 1'
#
loop_
_entity.id
_entity.type
_entity.pdbx_description
1 polymer ?
#
loop_
_entity_poly.entity_id
_entity_poly.type
_entity_poly.pdbx_seq_one_letter_code
_entity_poly.pdbx_strand_id
1 'polypeptide(L)'
;MSILLCQPIFGPISRVTERNVNSLISLGKYLKAHKVTNVEVCFGGWCVDKAQWEPIISTIREHFGKKDILSFKDNVGKAVAVNNLTKKFLKPHHRYIMSADSDILFPQDNEEFFNRLIAMSSKAEVIKQKPFGLIGLQQNGHGCHYKTCYENVKEYGININGKNFNEKVVWPNQPCGIAGGCLFISRKAWEAIGGYRVMGVYAGDDAYFLMDLGQRGYTWQMSDSIPIIHPPENDEEYAKWKVKVCQRDSGVSRQNIDQQIQEASEFWRTRQ
;
A
#
# COMPACT_ATOMS: atom_id res chain seq x y z
N MET A 1 1.44 16.28 -11.77
CA MET A 1 0.47 15.33 -11.17
C MET A 1 0.93 15.02 -9.77
N SER A 2 0.04 14.99 -8.78
CA SER A 2 0.45 14.80 -7.39
C SER A 2 -0.18 13.56 -6.75
N ILE A 3 0.50 13.04 -5.75
CA ILE A 3 0.19 11.82 -5.01
C ILE A 3 -0.11 12.21 -3.57
N LEU A 4 -1.19 11.70 -3.01
CA LEU A 4 -1.40 11.65 -1.56
C LEU A 4 -0.91 10.30 -1.04
N LEU A 5 0.19 10.28 -0.29
CA LEU A 5 0.70 9.09 0.37
C LEU A 5 0.08 8.99 1.76
N CYS A 6 -0.72 7.95 1.97
CA CYS A 6 -1.36 7.62 3.23
C CYS A 6 -0.56 6.53 3.94
N GLN A 7 -0.01 6.84 5.09
CA GLN A 7 0.71 5.88 5.91
C GLN A 7 -0.03 5.70 7.25
N PRO A 8 -0.85 4.65 7.40
CA PRO A 8 -1.42 4.26 8.67
C PRO A 8 -0.32 3.69 9.56
N ILE A 9 -0.28 4.13 10.82
CA ILE A 9 0.74 3.75 11.79
C ILE A 9 0.04 3.09 12.97
N PHE A 10 0.56 1.95 13.41
CA PHE A 10 0.12 1.38 14.67
C PHE A 10 1.29 0.75 15.42
N GLY A 11 1.32 0.96 16.73
CA GLY A 11 2.41 0.53 17.59
C GLY A 11 1.90 -0.32 18.75
N PRO A 12 1.59 -1.62 18.55
CA PRO A 12 1.09 -2.49 19.60
C PRO A 12 2.19 -2.92 20.58
N ILE A 13 3.44 -2.96 20.12
CA ILE A 13 4.63 -3.36 20.87
C ILE A 13 5.85 -2.55 20.41
N SER A 14 6.88 -2.45 21.25
CA SER A 14 8.06 -1.61 20.98
C SER A 14 8.76 -1.94 19.67
N ARG A 15 8.86 -3.20 19.32
CA ARG A 15 9.52 -3.65 18.08
C ARG A 15 8.77 -3.21 16.81
N VAL A 16 7.45 -3.19 16.85
CA VAL A 16 6.64 -2.64 15.75
C VAL A 16 6.82 -1.13 15.65
N THR A 17 6.92 -0.46 16.78
CA THR A 17 7.23 0.98 16.84
C THR A 17 8.58 1.29 16.19
N GLU A 18 9.62 0.51 16.47
CA GLU A 18 10.93 0.65 15.83
C GLU A 18 10.86 0.48 14.31
N ARG A 19 10.12 -0.51 13.81
CA ARG A 19 9.89 -0.70 12.37
C ARG A 19 9.18 0.51 11.75
N ASN A 20 8.18 1.06 12.42
CA ASN A 20 7.48 2.25 11.99
C ASN A 20 8.42 3.46 11.90
N VAL A 21 9.26 3.66 12.90
CA VAL A 21 10.29 4.73 12.89
C VAL A 21 11.25 4.56 11.73
N ASN A 22 11.75 3.36 11.50
CA ASN A 22 12.65 3.08 10.38
C ASN A 22 12.00 3.35 9.01
N SER A 23 10.72 3.01 8.86
CA SER A 23 9.94 3.32 7.66
C SER A 23 9.81 4.82 7.42
N LEU A 24 9.45 5.57 8.45
CA LEU A 24 9.35 7.05 8.41
C LEU A 24 10.68 7.70 8.03
N ILE A 25 11.79 7.27 8.64
CA ILE A 25 13.13 7.73 8.32
C ILE A 25 13.47 7.43 6.85
N SER A 26 13.18 6.21 6.41
CA SER A 26 13.42 5.79 5.01
C SER A 26 12.66 6.67 4.02
N LEU A 27 11.36 6.88 4.24
CA LEU A 27 10.54 7.74 3.40
C LEU A 27 11.05 9.19 3.40
N GLY A 28 11.32 9.75 4.58
CA GLY A 28 11.80 11.13 4.72
C GLY A 28 13.14 11.36 4.04
N LYS A 29 14.08 10.43 4.20
CA LYS A 29 15.38 10.46 3.49
C LYS A 29 15.19 10.40 1.98
N TYR A 30 14.33 9.48 1.51
CA TYR A 30 14.02 9.34 0.09
C TYR A 30 13.50 10.65 -0.51
N LEU A 31 12.44 11.21 0.09
CA LEU A 31 11.83 12.46 -0.42
C LEU A 31 12.82 13.62 -0.48
N LYS A 32 13.69 13.75 0.53
CA LYS A 32 14.70 14.79 0.61
C LYS A 32 15.83 14.59 -0.42
N ALA A 33 16.38 13.38 -0.49
CA ALA A 33 17.50 13.06 -1.38
C ALA A 33 17.15 13.27 -2.84
N HIS A 34 15.95 12.87 -3.26
CA HIS A 34 15.47 12.96 -4.64
C HIS A 34 14.64 14.23 -4.92
N LYS A 35 14.59 15.18 -3.97
CA LYS A 35 13.86 16.45 -4.10
C LYS A 35 12.43 16.27 -4.59
N VAL A 36 11.73 15.26 -4.05
CA VAL A 36 10.37 14.91 -4.47
C VAL A 36 9.38 15.98 -4.01
N THR A 37 8.72 16.66 -4.95
CA THR A 37 7.77 17.75 -4.67
C THR A 37 6.32 17.41 -5.01
N ASN A 38 6.10 16.29 -5.69
CA ASN A 38 4.77 15.86 -6.15
C ASN A 38 4.09 14.84 -5.24
N VAL A 39 4.61 14.65 -4.02
CA VAL A 39 4.06 13.73 -3.00
C VAL A 39 3.73 14.52 -1.73
N GLU A 40 2.48 14.49 -1.33
CA GLU A 40 2.01 14.97 -0.02
C GLU A 40 1.80 13.75 0.88
N VAL A 41 2.46 13.72 2.05
CA VAL A 41 2.37 12.61 2.99
C VAL A 41 1.41 12.96 4.11
N CYS A 42 0.52 12.03 4.45
CA CYS A 42 -0.36 12.12 5.60
C CYS A 42 -0.25 10.87 6.49
N PHE A 43 -0.40 11.09 7.79
CA PHE A 43 -0.22 10.08 8.80
C PHE A 43 -1.47 9.92 9.65
N GLY A 44 -1.81 8.68 9.99
CA GLY A 44 -2.87 8.40 10.94
C GLY A 44 -2.51 7.15 11.72
N GLY A 45 -2.81 7.16 13.03
CA GLY A 45 -2.34 6.04 13.78
C GLY A 45 -2.87 5.91 15.20
N TRP A 46 -2.49 4.79 15.77
CA TRP A 46 -2.77 4.35 17.11
C TRP A 46 -1.55 3.65 17.69
N CYS A 47 -1.24 3.97 18.95
CA CYS A 47 -0.24 3.26 19.73
C CYS A 47 -0.81 2.91 21.10
N VAL A 48 -0.28 1.84 21.68
CA VAL A 48 -0.74 1.32 22.98
C VAL A 48 -0.54 2.35 24.10
N ASP A 49 0.60 3.03 24.08
CA ASP A 49 0.94 4.01 25.09
C ASP A 49 1.71 5.21 24.50
N LYS A 50 1.88 6.23 25.35
CA LYS A 50 2.59 7.46 24.99
C LYS A 50 4.06 7.23 24.71
N ALA A 51 4.71 6.29 25.38
CA ALA A 51 6.13 6.02 25.23
C ALA A 51 6.43 5.44 23.82
N GLN A 52 5.50 4.69 23.26
CA GLN A 52 5.59 4.18 21.89
C GLN A 52 5.20 5.21 20.83
N TRP A 53 4.34 6.17 21.19
CA TRP A 53 3.89 7.20 20.27
C TRP A 53 4.90 8.34 20.09
N GLU A 54 5.65 8.70 21.15
CA GLU A 54 6.58 9.82 21.11
C GLU A 54 7.73 9.66 20.11
N PRO A 55 8.40 8.50 19.97
CA PRO A 55 9.40 8.30 18.92
C PRO A 55 8.85 8.51 17.51
N ILE A 56 7.62 8.06 17.25
CA ILE A 56 6.95 8.22 15.96
C ILE A 56 6.68 9.70 15.68
N ILE A 57 6.12 10.43 16.64
CA ILE A 57 5.84 11.88 16.52
C ILE A 57 7.12 12.68 16.31
N SER A 58 8.17 12.36 17.05
CA SER A 58 9.48 13.00 16.92
C SER A 58 10.04 12.78 15.51
N THR A 59 10.01 11.56 15.02
CA THR A 59 10.49 11.21 13.69
C THR A 59 9.68 11.91 12.57
N ILE A 60 8.36 11.99 12.74
CA ILE A 60 7.51 12.72 11.78
C ILE A 60 7.89 14.20 11.75
N ARG A 61 8.08 14.83 12.91
CA ARG A 61 8.49 16.23 13.01
C ARG A 61 9.85 16.50 12.37
N GLU A 62 10.81 15.62 12.61
CA GLU A 62 12.17 15.73 12.08
C GLU A 62 12.22 15.65 10.55
N HIS A 63 11.55 14.65 9.99
CA HIS A 63 11.64 14.34 8.56
C HIS A 63 10.62 15.04 7.68
N PHE A 64 9.44 15.37 8.21
CA PHE A 64 8.31 15.93 7.44
C PHE A 64 7.85 17.29 7.96
N GLY A 65 8.46 17.83 9.02
CA GLY A 65 8.03 19.05 9.67
C GLY A 65 6.73 18.89 10.45
N LYS A 66 6.08 20.02 10.76
CA LYS A 66 4.80 20.00 11.47
C LYS A 66 3.70 19.43 10.56
N LYS A 67 3.20 18.26 10.89
CA LYS A 67 2.11 17.59 10.17
C LYS A 67 0.93 17.35 11.09
N ASP A 68 -0.28 17.45 10.54
CA ASP A 68 -1.46 16.96 11.23
C ASP A 68 -1.48 15.45 11.19
N ILE A 69 -1.60 14.83 12.35
CA ILE A 69 -1.69 13.38 12.50
C ILE A 69 -3.11 13.03 12.92
N LEU A 70 -3.74 12.13 12.20
CA LEU A 70 -5.06 11.63 12.57
C LEU A 70 -4.92 10.53 13.62
N SER A 71 -5.15 10.87 14.88
CA SER A 71 -5.05 9.91 15.99
C SER A 71 -6.36 9.12 16.16
N PHE A 72 -6.25 7.83 16.35
CA PHE A 72 -7.34 6.92 16.66
C PHE A 72 -7.24 6.48 18.13
N LYS A 73 -8.38 6.22 18.76
CA LYS A 73 -8.41 5.74 20.14
C LYS A 73 -8.02 4.26 20.25
N ASP A 74 -8.33 3.49 19.21
CA ASP A 74 -8.11 2.06 19.13
C ASP A 74 -7.46 1.67 17.80
N ASN A 75 -7.04 0.40 17.68
CA ASN A 75 -6.62 -0.15 16.39
C ASN A 75 -7.85 -0.33 15.49
N VAL A 76 -8.00 0.61 14.57
CA VAL A 76 -9.14 0.61 13.62
C VAL A 76 -8.86 -0.21 12.35
N GLY A 77 -7.65 -0.74 12.21
CA GLY A 77 -7.20 -1.43 11.00
C GLY A 77 -6.84 -0.50 9.85
N LYS A 78 -6.14 -1.06 8.86
CA LYS A 78 -5.63 -0.32 7.70
C LYS A 78 -6.75 0.30 6.88
N ALA A 79 -7.79 -0.47 6.55
CA ALA A 79 -8.90 0.00 5.72
C ALA A 79 -9.56 1.26 6.27
N VAL A 80 -9.93 1.25 7.57
CA VAL A 80 -10.53 2.41 8.24
C VAL A 80 -9.56 3.58 8.30
N ALA A 81 -8.29 3.32 8.63
CA ALA A 81 -7.28 4.37 8.75
C ALA A 81 -7.05 5.07 7.41
N VAL A 82 -6.84 4.33 6.31
CA VAL A 82 -6.61 4.90 4.98
C VAL A 82 -7.86 5.63 4.45
N ASN A 83 -9.06 5.08 4.67
CA ASN A 83 -10.30 5.76 4.30
C ASN A 83 -10.46 7.11 5.01
N ASN A 84 -10.13 7.18 6.30
CA ASN A 84 -10.21 8.44 7.05
C ASN A 84 -9.10 9.42 6.65
N LEU A 85 -7.88 8.93 6.35
CA LEU A 85 -6.80 9.77 5.83
C LEU A 85 -7.17 10.38 4.49
N THR A 86 -7.67 9.59 3.55
CA THR A 86 -8.11 10.10 2.26
C THR A 86 -9.27 11.08 2.40
N LYS A 87 -10.27 10.78 3.22
CA LYS A 87 -11.40 11.68 3.48
C LYS A 87 -10.94 13.05 4.01
N LYS A 88 -9.91 13.07 4.89
CA LYS A 88 -9.42 14.31 5.51
C LYS A 88 -8.46 15.09 4.62
N PHE A 89 -7.55 14.41 3.92
CA PHE A 89 -6.38 15.04 3.29
C PHE A 89 -6.41 15.04 1.76
N LEU A 90 -7.32 14.32 1.11
CA LEU A 90 -7.41 14.29 -0.34
C LEU A 90 -7.89 15.64 -0.88
N LYS A 91 -7.07 16.29 -1.71
CA LYS A 91 -7.34 17.60 -2.32
C LYS A 91 -7.58 17.46 -3.83
N PRO A 92 -8.20 18.46 -4.49
CA PRO A 92 -8.50 18.41 -5.94
C PRO A 92 -7.28 18.16 -6.84
N HIS A 93 -6.09 18.58 -6.45
CA HIS A 93 -4.86 18.43 -7.23
C HIS A 93 -4.25 17.03 -7.14
N HIS A 94 -4.60 16.22 -6.13
CA HIS A 94 -4.14 14.84 -6.05
C HIS A 94 -4.83 13.99 -7.14
N ARG A 95 -4.01 13.32 -7.95
CA ARG A 95 -4.47 12.42 -9.01
C ARG A 95 -4.35 10.96 -8.60
N TYR A 96 -3.50 10.70 -7.63
CA TYR A 96 -3.22 9.36 -7.13
C TYR A 96 -3.22 9.34 -5.61
N ILE A 97 -3.52 8.17 -5.08
CA ILE A 97 -3.42 7.82 -3.67
C ILE A 97 -2.41 6.70 -3.56
N MET A 98 -1.49 6.79 -2.62
CA MET A 98 -0.59 5.70 -2.29
C MET A 98 -0.87 5.25 -0.86
N SER A 99 -1.26 3.99 -0.70
CA SER A 99 -1.42 3.35 0.60
C SER A 99 -0.17 2.54 0.88
N ALA A 100 0.59 2.90 1.91
CA ALA A 100 1.80 2.20 2.30
C ALA A 100 1.71 1.76 3.76
N ASP A 101 2.03 0.49 4.05
CA ASP A 101 2.09 0.00 5.41
C ASP A 101 3.20 0.71 6.19
N SER A 102 3.06 0.75 7.51
CA SER A 102 3.92 1.55 8.37
C SER A 102 5.36 1.04 8.52
N ASP A 103 5.66 -0.13 7.97
CA ASP A 103 6.97 -0.77 8.04
C ASP A 103 7.66 -0.94 6.67
N ILE A 104 7.11 -0.32 5.63
CA ILE A 104 7.71 -0.31 4.29
C ILE A 104 8.94 0.59 4.26
N LEU A 105 10.06 0.08 3.71
CA LEU A 105 11.24 0.87 3.45
C LEU A 105 11.32 1.23 1.97
N PHE A 106 11.52 2.52 1.69
CA PHE A 106 11.61 3.06 0.34
C PHE A 106 13.03 2.88 -0.23
N PRO A 107 13.18 2.39 -1.47
CA PRO A 107 14.49 2.14 -2.09
C PRO A 107 15.23 3.46 -2.36
N GLN A 108 16.32 3.70 -1.65
CA GLN A 108 17.06 4.97 -1.67
C GLN A 108 17.77 5.23 -3.00
N ASP A 109 18.05 4.21 -3.78
CA ASP A 109 18.75 4.23 -5.07
C ASP A 109 17.83 4.41 -6.29
N ASN A 110 16.51 4.43 -6.07
CA ASN A 110 15.53 4.56 -7.17
C ASN A 110 15.06 6.01 -7.34
N GLU A 111 15.85 6.82 -8.07
CA GLU A 111 15.60 8.25 -8.24
C GLU A 111 14.18 8.60 -8.72
N GLU A 112 13.63 7.85 -9.66
CA GLU A 112 12.37 8.22 -10.32
C GLU A 112 11.16 7.41 -9.80
N PHE A 113 11.24 6.83 -8.61
CA PHE A 113 10.24 5.91 -8.06
C PHE A 113 8.80 6.39 -8.28
N PHE A 114 8.43 7.57 -7.81
CA PHE A 114 7.06 8.08 -7.95
C PHE A 114 6.71 8.48 -9.38
N ASN A 115 7.66 9.02 -10.14
CA ASN A 115 7.44 9.40 -11.53
C ASN A 115 7.29 8.16 -12.42
N ARG A 116 8.02 7.08 -12.12
CA ARG A 116 7.85 5.79 -12.80
C ARG A 116 6.45 5.23 -12.57
N LEU A 117 5.92 5.26 -11.34
CA LEU A 117 4.56 4.83 -11.05
C LEU A 117 3.50 5.63 -11.84
N ILE A 118 3.67 6.95 -11.92
CA ILE A 118 2.79 7.82 -12.73
C ILE A 118 2.87 7.45 -14.22
N ALA A 119 4.07 7.27 -14.77
CA ALA A 119 4.23 6.91 -16.18
C ALA A 119 3.69 5.51 -16.49
N MET A 120 3.93 4.56 -15.58
CA MET A 120 3.38 3.20 -15.69
C MET A 120 1.85 3.17 -15.67
N SER A 121 1.20 4.02 -14.87
CA SER A 121 -0.26 4.10 -14.82
C SER A 121 -0.84 4.54 -16.17
N SER A 122 -0.26 5.56 -16.78
CA SER A 122 -0.66 6.05 -18.11
C SER A 122 -0.41 5.00 -19.20
N LYS A 123 0.72 4.28 -19.11
CA LYS A 123 1.04 3.22 -20.07
C LYS A 123 0.10 2.03 -19.93
N ALA A 124 -0.30 1.68 -18.71
CA ALA A 124 -1.27 0.62 -18.45
C ALA A 124 -2.64 0.91 -19.09
N GLU A 125 -3.14 2.15 -19.01
CA GLU A 125 -4.39 2.55 -19.68
C GLU A 125 -4.32 2.34 -21.18
N VAL A 126 -3.21 2.74 -21.81
CA VAL A 126 -3.02 2.57 -23.27
C VAL A 126 -2.95 1.11 -23.66
N ILE A 127 -2.16 0.29 -22.94
CA ILE A 127 -1.97 -1.13 -23.29
C ILE A 127 -3.27 -1.92 -23.10
N LYS A 128 -3.99 -1.66 -22.02
CA LYS A 128 -5.19 -2.42 -21.67
C LYS A 128 -6.48 -1.83 -22.26
N GLN A 129 -6.43 -0.62 -22.81
CA GLN A 129 -7.62 0.10 -23.32
C GLN A 129 -8.73 0.17 -22.24
N LYS A 130 -8.32 0.29 -20.98
CA LYS A 130 -9.19 0.37 -19.80
C LYS A 130 -8.66 1.45 -18.86
N PRO A 131 -9.52 2.11 -18.08
CA PRO A 131 -9.05 3.09 -17.10
C PRO A 131 -8.15 2.44 -16.07
N PHE A 132 -7.09 3.14 -15.71
CA PHE A 132 -6.14 2.66 -14.71
C PHE A 132 -6.75 2.69 -13.30
N GLY A 133 -6.58 1.60 -12.57
CA GLY A 133 -7.01 1.45 -11.19
C GLY A 133 -5.86 1.43 -10.20
N LEU A 134 -4.93 0.49 -10.34
CA LEU A 134 -3.94 0.21 -9.30
C LEU A 134 -2.62 -0.38 -9.85
N ILE A 135 -1.50 0.00 -9.22
CA ILE A 135 -0.24 -0.75 -9.24
C ILE A 135 0.05 -1.26 -7.83
N GLY A 136 0.20 -2.57 -7.68
CA GLY A 136 0.82 -3.19 -6.51
C GLY A 136 2.34 -3.24 -6.67
N LEU A 137 3.09 -2.99 -5.61
CA LEU A 137 4.55 -3.05 -5.65
C LEU A 137 5.05 -4.39 -5.13
N GLN A 138 6.08 -4.92 -5.78
CA GLN A 138 6.78 -6.10 -5.30
C GLN A 138 7.42 -5.79 -3.94
N GLN A 139 7.26 -6.72 -3.01
CA GLN A 139 7.76 -6.59 -1.63
C GLN A 139 8.94 -7.52 -1.42
N ASN A 140 10.16 -6.99 -1.46
CA ASN A 140 11.36 -7.73 -1.13
C ASN A 140 11.44 -7.93 0.39
N GLY A 141 11.76 -9.14 0.83
CA GLY A 141 11.86 -9.51 2.25
C GLY A 141 10.60 -10.15 2.83
N HIS A 142 9.46 -10.02 2.20
CA HIS A 142 8.24 -10.75 2.57
C HIS A 142 8.15 -12.02 1.72
N GLY A 143 7.97 -13.18 2.35
CA GLY A 143 7.83 -14.47 1.66
C GLY A 143 6.52 -14.59 0.89
N CYS A 144 6.20 -13.58 0.09
CA CYS A 144 4.98 -13.54 -0.68
C CYS A 144 4.95 -14.63 -1.75
N HIS A 145 3.83 -15.30 -1.84
CA HIS A 145 3.51 -16.39 -2.76
C HIS A 145 3.48 -15.99 -4.25
N TYR A 146 4.22 -14.96 -4.65
CA TYR A 146 4.23 -14.41 -6.00
C TYR A 146 4.77 -15.35 -7.07
N LYS A 147 5.45 -16.42 -6.70
CA LYS A 147 6.06 -17.35 -7.66
C LYS A 147 5.08 -17.99 -8.65
N THR A 148 3.81 -18.09 -8.29
CA THR A 148 2.78 -18.70 -9.13
C THR A 148 2.09 -17.74 -10.10
N CYS A 149 2.32 -16.43 -9.96
CA CYS A 149 1.67 -15.40 -10.81
C CYS A 149 2.57 -14.93 -11.96
N TYR A 150 3.84 -15.35 -12.01
CA TYR A 150 4.86 -14.82 -12.92
C TYR A 150 4.85 -15.36 -14.36
N GLU A 151 3.91 -16.20 -14.74
CA GLU A 151 3.87 -16.77 -16.08
C GLU A 151 3.60 -15.74 -17.20
N ASN A 152 3.22 -14.51 -16.85
CA ASN A 152 2.84 -13.47 -17.78
C ASN A 152 3.56 -12.13 -17.54
N VAL A 153 4.86 -12.16 -17.29
CA VAL A 153 5.66 -10.92 -17.21
C VAL A 153 5.66 -10.25 -18.57
N LYS A 154 5.27 -8.98 -18.60
CA LYS A 154 5.37 -8.10 -19.77
C LYS A 154 6.38 -7.01 -19.49
N GLU A 155 7.09 -6.62 -20.53
CA GLU A 155 8.02 -5.49 -20.47
C GLU A 155 7.52 -4.37 -21.38
N TYR A 156 7.68 -3.13 -20.92
CA TYR A 156 7.44 -1.95 -21.74
C TYR A 156 8.33 -0.79 -21.32
N GLY A 157 8.73 0.00 -22.31
CA GLY A 157 9.51 1.20 -22.09
C GLY A 157 8.65 2.37 -21.63
N ILE A 158 9.20 3.16 -20.68
CA ILE A 158 8.72 4.49 -20.33
C ILE A 158 9.87 5.48 -20.43
N ASN A 159 9.57 6.74 -20.76
CA ASN A 159 10.55 7.83 -20.75
C ASN A 159 10.16 8.86 -19.67
N ILE A 160 11.11 9.21 -18.85
CA ILE A 160 10.95 10.24 -17.80
C ILE A 160 12.11 11.20 -17.91
N ASN A 161 11.82 12.45 -18.24
CA ASN A 161 12.82 13.52 -18.33
C ASN A 161 14.03 13.15 -19.23
N GLY A 162 13.80 12.39 -20.31
CA GLY A 162 14.85 11.92 -21.22
C GLY A 162 15.55 10.63 -20.80
N LYS A 163 15.30 10.12 -19.61
CA LYS A 163 15.77 8.79 -19.15
C LYS A 163 14.77 7.71 -19.58
N ASN A 164 15.27 6.64 -20.17
CA ASN A 164 14.44 5.47 -20.54
C ASN A 164 14.51 4.42 -19.44
N PHE A 165 13.36 3.91 -19.05
CA PHE A 165 13.21 2.79 -18.10
C PHE A 165 12.48 1.65 -18.81
N ASN A 166 12.94 0.43 -18.56
CA ASN A 166 12.24 -0.79 -19.01
C ASN A 166 11.50 -1.39 -17.80
N GLU A 167 10.18 -1.29 -17.82
CA GLU A 167 9.34 -1.72 -16.69
C GLU A 167 8.87 -3.16 -16.92
N LYS A 168 9.11 -3.99 -15.90
CA LYS A 168 8.57 -5.33 -15.81
C LYS A 168 7.30 -5.31 -14.99
N VAL A 169 6.22 -5.80 -15.57
CA VAL A 169 4.92 -5.85 -14.90
C VAL A 169 4.29 -7.21 -15.07
N VAL A 170 3.56 -7.60 -14.07
CA VAL A 170 2.70 -8.79 -14.10
C VAL A 170 1.26 -8.30 -14.15
N TRP A 171 0.48 -8.86 -15.08
CA TRP A 171 -0.96 -8.70 -15.14
C TRP A 171 -1.57 -9.94 -14.49
N PRO A 172 -1.84 -9.91 -13.19
CA PRO A 172 -2.28 -11.12 -12.52
C PRO A 172 -3.68 -11.52 -12.99
N ASN A 173 -3.84 -12.81 -13.22
CA ASN A 173 -5.14 -13.39 -13.57
C ASN A 173 -6.03 -13.60 -12.33
N GLN A 174 -5.49 -13.35 -11.13
CA GLN A 174 -6.18 -13.54 -9.85
C GLN A 174 -5.82 -12.42 -8.86
N PRO A 175 -6.75 -11.94 -8.03
CA PRO A 175 -6.52 -10.86 -7.08
C PRO A 175 -5.51 -11.21 -5.98
N CYS A 176 -5.30 -12.48 -5.69
CA CYS A 176 -4.38 -12.97 -4.66
C CYS A 176 -2.88 -12.71 -4.96
N GLY A 177 -2.55 -12.13 -6.11
CA GLY A 177 -1.17 -11.81 -6.49
C GLY A 177 -0.66 -10.46 -5.99
N ILE A 178 -1.51 -9.57 -5.45
CA ILE A 178 -1.10 -8.24 -4.98
C ILE A 178 -1.18 -8.19 -3.47
N ALA A 179 -0.03 -8.08 -2.81
CA ALA A 179 -0.01 -7.83 -1.37
C ALA A 179 -0.29 -6.35 -1.08
N GLY A 180 -1.13 -6.11 -0.09
CA GLY A 180 -1.61 -4.78 0.29
C GLY A 180 -0.57 -3.84 0.88
N GLY A 181 0.67 -4.28 1.13
CA GLY A 181 1.69 -3.50 1.82
C GLY A 181 2.02 -2.15 1.18
N CYS A 182 1.98 -2.06 -0.15
CA CYS A 182 2.14 -0.79 -0.85
C CYS A 182 1.38 -0.78 -2.17
N LEU A 183 0.36 0.07 -2.25
CA LEU A 183 -0.54 0.19 -3.40
C LEU A 183 -0.57 1.62 -3.92
N PHE A 184 -0.34 1.78 -5.22
CA PHE A 184 -0.48 3.04 -5.94
C PHE A 184 -1.77 3.04 -6.73
N ILE A 185 -2.72 3.91 -6.37
CA ILE A 185 -4.12 3.84 -6.76
C ILE A 185 -4.53 5.11 -7.51
N SER A 186 -5.25 4.98 -8.61
CA SER A 186 -5.87 6.11 -9.28
C SER A 186 -6.96 6.72 -8.39
N ARG A 187 -6.97 8.05 -8.26
CA ARG A 187 -8.05 8.75 -7.54
C ARG A 187 -9.43 8.43 -8.10
N LYS A 188 -9.56 8.38 -9.44
CA LYS A 188 -10.84 8.05 -10.09
C LYS A 188 -11.35 6.67 -9.68
N ALA A 189 -10.45 5.69 -9.61
CA ALA A 189 -10.79 4.35 -9.16
C ALA A 189 -11.18 4.34 -7.67
N TRP A 190 -10.40 5.02 -6.83
CA TRP A 190 -10.68 5.16 -5.41
C TRP A 190 -12.06 5.76 -5.14
N GLU A 191 -12.38 6.86 -5.78
CA GLU A 191 -13.68 7.53 -5.64
C GLU A 191 -14.84 6.69 -6.21
N ALA A 192 -14.62 6.00 -7.33
CA ALA A 192 -15.63 5.13 -7.93
C ALA A 192 -15.96 3.92 -7.06
N ILE A 193 -15.00 3.39 -6.29
CA ILE A 193 -15.19 2.25 -5.38
C ILE A 193 -15.71 2.73 -4.03
N GLY A 194 -15.31 3.93 -3.58
CA GLY A 194 -15.62 4.48 -2.27
C GLY A 194 -14.57 4.13 -1.20
N GLY A 195 -13.36 3.77 -1.61
CA GLY A 195 -12.27 3.38 -0.72
C GLY A 195 -12.23 1.88 -0.41
N TYR A 196 -11.47 1.50 0.61
CA TYR A 196 -11.41 0.11 1.06
C TYR A 196 -12.71 -0.32 1.74
N ARG A 197 -13.14 -1.56 1.50
CA ARG A 197 -14.19 -2.18 2.33
C ARG A 197 -13.68 -2.40 3.74
N VAL A 198 -14.51 -2.05 4.71
CA VAL A 198 -14.20 -2.27 6.13
C VAL A 198 -14.80 -3.61 6.54
N MET A 199 -13.95 -4.64 6.59
CA MET A 199 -14.35 -6.01 6.92
C MET A 199 -13.82 -6.47 8.30
N GLY A 200 -12.99 -5.64 8.94
CA GLY A 200 -12.32 -5.93 10.21
C GLY A 200 -10.94 -5.29 10.26
N VAL A 201 -10.20 -5.54 11.34
CA VAL A 201 -8.86 -4.96 11.54
C VAL A 201 -7.83 -5.58 10.58
N TYR A 202 -7.97 -6.87 10.27
CA TYR A 202 -7.12 -7.63 9.36
C TYR A 202 -7.98 -8.51 8.44
N ALA A 203 -8.60 -7.94 7.45
CA ALA A 203 -9.57 -8.67 6.63
C ALA A 203 -9.46 -8.35 5.15
N GLY A 204 -8.43 -8.85 4.46
CA GLY A 204 -8.38 -8.94 3.00
C GLY A 204 -8.77 -7.67 2.21
N ASP A 205 -8.50 -6.49 2.79
CA ASP A 205 -8.87 -5.18 2.24
C ASP A 205 -8.31 -4.99 0.82
N ASP A 206 -7.12 -5.49 0.54
CA ASP A 206 -6.47 -5.52 -0.76
C ASP A 206 -7.20 -6.42 -1.77
N ALA A 207 -7.57 -7.63 -1.39
CA ALA A 207 -8.27 -8.59 -2.24
C ALA A 207 -9.66 -8.07 -2.66
N TYR A 208 -10.43 -7.56 -1.70
CA TYR A 208 -11.73 -6.96 -2.00
C TYR A 208 -11.64 -5.69 -2.84
N PHE A 209 -10.62 -4.87 -2.60
CA PHE A 209 -10.41 -3.67 -3.42
C PHE A 209 -10.13 -4.04 -4.88
N LEU A 210 -9.33 -5.10 -5.12
CA LEU A 210 -9.08 -5.61 -6.47
C LEU A 210 -10.35 -6.16 -7.13
N MET A 211 -11.20 -6.86 -6.39
CA MET A 211 -12.49 -7.32 -6.89
C MET A 211 -13.36 -6.14 -7.34
N ASP A 212 -13.44 -5.11 -6.51
CA ASP A 212 -14.23 -3.92 -6.81
C ASP A 212 -13.70 -3.17 -8.03
N LEU A 213 -12.36 -3.08 -8.20
CA LEU A 213 -11.74 -2.55 -9.40
C LEU A 213 -12.16 -3.30 -10.66
N GLY A 214 -12.08 -4.64 -10.62
CA GLY A 214 -12.46 -5.48 -11.75
C GLY A 214 -13.94 -5.37 -12.11
N GLN A 215 -14.82 -5.34 -11.11
CA GLN A 215 -16.27 -5.17 -11.34
C GLN A 215 -16.60 -3.84 -12.03
N ARG A 216 -15.82 -2.80 -11.77
CA ARG A 216 -15.99 -1.48 -12.37
C ARG A 216 -15.18 -1.27 -13.66
N GLY A 217 -14.53 -2.31 -14.17
CA GLY A 217 -13.81 -2.28 -15.43
C GLY A 217 -12.45 -1.57 -15.39
N TYR A 218 -11.89 -1.32 -14.21
CA TYR A 218 -10.54 -0.77 -14.08
C TYR A 218 -9.48 -1.83 -14.33
N THR A 219 -8.34 -1.42 -14.91
CA THR A 219 -7.16 -2.27 -15.02
C THR A 219 -6.25 -2.11 -13.81
N TRP A 220 -5.47 -3.15 -13.51
CA TRP A 220 -4.48 -3.15 -12.46
C TRP A 220 -3.27 -4.01 -12.84
N GLN A 221 -2.14 -3.77 -12.22
CA GLN A 221 -0.89 -4.49 -12.47
C GLN A 221 -0.02 -4.55 -11.23
N MET A 222 0.93 -5.47 -11.22
CA MET A 222 2.01 -5.52 -10.23
C MET A 222 3.32 -5.10 -10.91
N SER A 223 4.07 -4.21 -10.26
CA SER A 223 5.41 -3.85 -10.72
C SER A 223 6.45 -4.82 -10.13
N ASP A 224 7.24 -5.41 -11.03
CA ASP A 224 8.40 -6.24 -10.69
C ASP A 224 9.73 -5.45 -10.75
N SER A 225 9.72 -4.27 -11.37
CA SER A 225 10.91 -3.42 -11.56
C SER A 225 11.05 -2.28 -10.56
N ILE A 226 10.04 -2.07 -9.71
CA ILE A 226 10.05 -1.03 -8.65
C ILE A 226 9.80 -1.71 -7.30
N PRO A 227 10.76 -2.48 -6.78
CA PRO A 227 10.56 -3.17 -5.51
C PRO A 227 10.60 -2.18 -4.35
N ILE A 228 9.82 -2.51 -3.33
CA ILE A 228 9.94 -1.94 -1.98
C ILE A 228 10.47 -3.00 -1.03
N ILE A 229 11.00 -2.58 0.08
CA ILE A 229 11.48 -3.51 1.10
C ILE A 229 10.42 -3.60 2.20
N HIS A 230 9.89 -4.78 2.38
CA HIS A 230 9.04 -5.12 3.51
C HIS A 230 9.83 -6.01 4.47
N PRO A 231 10.18 -5.56 5.67
CA PRO A 231 10.93 -6.37 6.61
C PRO A 231 10.22 -7.70 6.91
N PRO A 232 10.95 -8.82 6.97
CA PRO A 232 10.34 -10.13 7.21
C PRO A 232 9.63 -10.17 8.56
N GLU A 233 8.46 -10.82 8.61
CA GLU A 233 7.66 -11.03 9.83
C GLU A 233 8.18 -12.24 10.65
N ASN A 234 9.49 -12.34 10.88
CA ASN A 234 10.10 -13.44 11.66
C ASN A 234 9.99 -13.22 13.19
N ASP A 235 9.01 -12.42 13.61
CA ASP A 235 8.82 -12.07 15.00
C ASP A 235 7.68 -12.87 15.60
N GLU A 236 8.04 -13.83 16.47
CA GLU A 236 7.07 -14.69 17.16
C GLU A 236 6.11 -13.90 18.05
N GLU A 237 6.57 -12.84 18.71
CA GLU A 237 5.75 -11.99 19.56
C GLU A 237 4.73 -11.21 18.73
N TYR A 238 5.16 -10.64 17.62
CA TYR A 238 4.28 -9.95 16.70
C TYR A 238 3.28 -10.90 16.03
N ALA A 239 3.71 -12.09 15.62
CA ALA A 239 2.83 -13.11 15.04
C ALA A 239 1.76 -13.55 16.05
N LYS A 240 2.13 -13.81 17.30
CA LYS A 240 1.19 -14.14 18.40
C LYS A 240 0.21 -13.00 18.67
N TRP A 241 0.71 -11.77 18.68
CA TRP A 241 -0.12 -10.57 18.84
C TRP A 241 -1.12 -10.43 17.69
N LYS A 242 -0.67 -10.55 16.44
CA LYS A 242 -1.50 -10.46 15.24
C LYS A 242 -2.65 -11.48 15.24
N VAL A 243 -2.35 -12.74 15.57
CA VAL A 243 -3.37 -13.79 15.73
C VAL A 243 -4.39 -13.42 16.80
N LYS A 244 -3.93 -12.96 17.96
CA LYS A 244 -4.81 -12.56 19.09
C LYS A 244 -5.73 -11.39 18.71
N VAL A 245 -5.22 -10.40 18.00
CA VAL A 245 -6.01 -9.25 17.52
C VAL A 245 -7.02 -9.66 16.47
N CYS A 246 -6.63 -10.48 15.50
CA CYS A 246 -7.56 -11.01 14.51
C CYS A 246 -8.73 -11.77 15.16
N GLN A 247 -8.44 -12.59 16.16
CA GLN A 247 -9.48 -13.35 16.89
C GLN A 247 -10.39 -12.44 17.72
N ARG A 248 -9.82 -11.45 18.42
CA ARG A 248 -10.56 -10.56 19.32
C ARG A 248 -11.41 -9.55 18.59
N ASP A 249 -10.82 -8.85 17.62
CA ASP A 249 -11.36 -7.61 17.08
C ASP A 249 -12.19 -7.82 15.81
N SER A 250 -12.00 -8.92 15.08
CA SER A 250 -12.75 -9.17 13.84
C SER A 250 -13.73 -10.33 13.94
N GLY A 251 -13.67 -11.15 14.98
CA GLY A 251 -14.38 -12.44 14.99
C GLY A 251 -13.94 -13.36 13.83
N VAL A 252 -12.98 -12.93 13.05
CA VAL A 252 -12.49 -13.58 11.84
C VAL A 252 -11.28 -14.39 12.21
N SER A 253 -11.39 -15.71 12.21
CA SER A 253 -10.25 -16.61 12.31
C SER A 253 -9.38 -16.48 11.06
N ARG A 254 -8.10 -16.88 11.13
CA ARG A 254 -7.22 -16.97 9.94
C ARG A 254 -7.86 -17.83 8.84
N GLN A 255 -8.62 -18.83 9.22
CA GLN A 255 -9.43 -19.66 8.33
C GLN A 255 -10.44 -18.84 7.52
N ASN A 256 -11.07 -17.81 8.10
CA ASN A 256 -12.00 -16.92 7.40
C ASN A 256 -11.28 -15.97 6.45
N ILE A 257 -10.05 -15.56 6.74
CA ILE A 257 -9.22 -14.75 5.81
C ILE A 257 -8.85 -15.59 4.60
N ASP A 258 -8.40 -16.82 4.81
CA ASP A 258 -8.08 -17.77 3.75
C ASP A 258 -9.31 -18.10 2.89
N GLN A 259 -10.48 -18.26 3.53
CA GLN A 259 -11.75 -18.43 2.83
C GLN A 259 -12.14 -17.20 2.01
N GLN A 260 -11.99 -15.99 2.53
CA GLN A 260 -12.24 -14.74 1.79
C GLN A 260 -11.30 -14.59 0.58
N ILE A 261 -10.02 -14.96 0.73
CA ILE A 261 -9.06 -14.99 -0.39
C ILE A 261 -9.50 -16.02 -1.43
N GLN A 262 -9.97 -17.17 -1.00
CA GLN A 262 -10.48 -18.23 -1.88
C GLN A 262 -11.74 -17.78 -2.62
N GLU A 263 -12.71 -17.18 -1.93
CA GLU A 263 -13.92 -16.61 -2.53
C GLU A 263 -13.59 -15.53 -3.56
N ALA A 264 -12.66 -14.63 -3.24
CA ALA A 264 -12.16 -13.62 -4.17
C ALA A 264 -11.49 -14.27 -5.40
N SER A 265 -10.71 -15.32 -5.20
CA SER A 265 -10.04 -16.06 -6.28
C SER A 265 -11.04 -16.80 -7.18
N GLU A 266 -12.08 -17.39 -6.62
CA GLU A 266 -13.16 -18.03 -7.37
C GLU A 266 -13.99 -17.05 -8.17
N PHE A 267 -14.29 -15.87 -7.59
CA PHE A 267 -14.94 -14.77 -8.29
C PHE A 267 -14.22 -14.38 -9.58
N TRP A 268 -12.89 -14.27 -9.53
CA TRP A 268 -12.09 -13.93 -10.70
C TRP A 268 -11.97 -15.06 -11.72
N ARG A 269 -11.96 -16.30 -11.25
CA ARG A 269 -11.89 -17.49 -12.12
C ARG A 269 -13.14 -17.66 -12.97
N THR A 270 -14.29 -17.26 -12.45
CA THR A 270 -15.60 -17.40 -13.12
C THR A 270 -15.92 -16.25 -14.09
N ARG A 271 -15.09 -15.20 -14.16
CA ARG A 271 -15.33 -14.00 -14.98
C ARG A 271 -14.25 -13.72 -16.04
N GLN A 272 -13.39 -14.68 -16.29
CA GLN A 272 -12.52 -14.71 -17.46
C GLN A 272 -13.26 -15.31 -18.65
#